data_ced65e98c115e064fa779d8a48e69a88
#
_entry.id   ced65e98c115e064fa779d8a48e69a88
#
_cell.length_a   1.000
_cell.length_b   1.000
_cell.length_c   1.000
_cell.angle_alpha   90.00
_cell.angle_beta   90.00
_cell.angle_gamma   90.00
#
_symmetry.space_group_name_H-M   'P 1'
#
loop_
_entity.id
_entity.type
_entity.pdbx_description
1 polymer ?
#
loop_
_entity_poly.entity_id
_entity_poly.type
_entity_poly.pdbx_seq_one_letter_code
_entity_poly.pdbx_strand_id
1 'polypeptide(L)'
;MKKMRIVRNSLLTLLLCAPPITSFGQVGVGIGIGVSVHVPPPPLPVYVQPPCPTPGYLWTPGYWAYGPAGFYWVQGVWVAPPHPGLLWTPGYWGFAGGVYAWHVGYWGPHVGFYGGVNYGFGYGGVGFVGGMWRGGVFRYNTAVVNVNTTVIHNTYVDRTVVVQRNFNHASFNGPGGVMARPTAQERMAMNERHFAPTSAQVAGMNRATQNSRDFFGHGNQVNSRQGNQQQRITQGVRSGQLTPGETRNLQNRASSINRQAQFDRRANGGYLTGQQRQQINQRQNNLSRSIYNDKHNANNDAAAAARQGKTARNERWKAQRAEYRHRPQR
;
A
#
# COMPACT_ATOMS: atom_id res chain seq x y z
N MET A 1 75.88 15.44 43.18
CA MET A 1 75.56 14.24 42.44
C MET A 1 74.03 14.05 42.47
N LYS A 2 73.31 14.40 41.39
CA LYS A 2 71.85 14.28 41.33
C LYS A 2 71.50 12.98 40.57
N LYS A 3 70.78 12.09 41.24
CA LYS A 3 70.26 10.83 40.63
C LYS A 3 69.00 11.16 39.86
N MET A 4 69.02 10.88 38.56
CA MET A 4 67.92 11.00 37.66
C MET A 4 67.04 9.72 37.72
N ARG A 5 65.78 9.86 38.15
CA ARG A 5 64.80 8.76 38.14
C ARG A 5 64.11 8.70 36.79
N ILE A 6 64.24 7.60 36.11
CA ILE A 6 63.54 7.28 34.86
C ILE A 6 62.11 6.77 35.26
N VAL A 7 61.09 7.49 34.86
CA VAL A 7 59.70 7.06 34.98
C VAL A 7 59.34 6.31 33.71
N ARG A 8 59.11 5.01 33.81
CA ARG A 8 58.59 4.18 32.70
C ARG A 8 57.07 4.35 32.66
N ASN A 9 56.54 5.01 31.63
CA ASN A 9 55.13 5.02 31.30
C ASN A 9 54.75 3.69 30.68
N SER A 10 53.99 2.87 31.41
CA SER A 10 53.32 1.70 30.86
C SER A 10 51.98 2.17 30.25
N LEU A 11 51.90 2.16 28.93
CA LEU A 11 50.67 2.43 28.17
C LEU A 11 49.85 1.13 28.22
N LEU A 12 48.80 1.13 29.07
CA LEU A 12 47.83 0.03 29.13
C LEU A 12 46.78 0.25 28.03
N THR A 13 46.92 -0.44 26.90
CA THR A 13 45.91 -0.45 25.81
C THR A 13 44.72 -1.30 26.25
N LEU A 14 43.64 -0.64 26.66
CA LEU A 14 42.36 -1.29 26.96
C LEU A 14 41.63 -1.56 25.62
N LEU A 15 41.71 -2.82 25.18
CA LEU A 15 40.97 -3.31 23.99
C LEU A 15 39.52 -3.49 24.39
N LEU A 16 38.65 -2.50 24.04
CA LEU A 16 37.21 -2.59 24.22
C LEU A 16 36.64 -3.54 23.16
N CYS A 17 36.43 -4.81 23.51
CA CYS A 17 35.57 -5.70 22.75
C CYS A 17 34.10 -5.25 22.88
N ALA A 18 33.60 -4.43 21.94
CA ALA A 18 32.19 -4.21 21.81
C ALA A 18 31.54 -5.48 21.22
N PRO A 19 30.52 -6.07 21.85
CA PRO A 19 29.75 -7.14 21.23
C PRO A 19 29.05 -6.62 19.99
N PRO A 20 28.87 -7.43 18.93
CA PRO A 20 28.09 -7.02 17.76
C PRO A 20 26.65 -6.79 18.23
N ILE A 21 26.22 -5.54 18.17
CA ILE A 21 24.81 -5.18 18.33
C ILE A 21 24.10 -5.73 17.10
N THR A 22 23.55 -6.95 17.19
CA THR A 22 22.56 -7.44 16.26
C THR A 22 21.31 -6.57 16.46
N SER A 23 21.21 -5.50 15.72
CA SER A 23 19.96 -4.76 15.55
C SER A 23 18.95 -5.69 14.89
N PHE A 24 18.23 -6.47 15.71
CA PHE A 24 16.92 -6.92 15.31
C PHE A 24 16.07 -5.67 15.20
N GLY A 25 15.92 -5.19 13.97
CA GLY A 25 14.93 -4.19 13.63
C GLY A 25 13.56 -4.74 13.99
N GLN A 26 13.14 -4.60 15.23
CA GLN A 26 11.74 -4.59 15.59
C GLN A 26 11.14 -3.43 14.82
N VAL A 27 10.54 -3.74 13.67
CA VAL A 27 9.55 -2.86 13.06
C VAL A 27 8.38 -2.85 14.04
N GLY A 28 8.52 -2.06 15.09
CA GLY A 28 7.41 -1.67 15.91
C GLY A 28 6.41 -1.02 14.97
N VAL A 29 5.25 -1.67 14.79
CA VAL A 29 4.07 -1.03 14.21
C VAL A 29 3.61 -0.01 15.25
N GLY A 30 4.39 1.07 15.35
CA GLY A 30 4.03 2.23 16.14
C GLY A 30 2.78 2.82 15.50
N ILE A 31 1.71 2.96 16.28
CA ILE A 31 0.62 3.87 15.97
C ILE A 31 1.30 5.21 15.72
N GLY A 32 1.44 5.57 14.42
CA GLY A 32 2.41 6.48 13.87
C GLY A 32 2.45 7.87 14.50
N ILE A 33 3.22 8.01 15.55
CA ILE A 33 3.80 9.30 15.91
C ILE A 33 4.94 9.51 14.91
N GLY A 34 4.73 10.44 13.96
CA GLY A 34 5.80 10.92 13.09
C GLY A 34 5.94 10.29 11.70
N VAL A 35 4.93 9.62 11.17
CA VAL A 35 4.94 9.28 9.74
C VAL A 35 4.75 10.56 8.94
N SER A 36 5.76 10.95 8.15
CA SER A 36 5.68 12.04 7.20
C SER A 36 6.09 11.57 5.81
N VAL A 37 5.40 12.09 4.79
CA VAL A 37 5.60 11.67 3.39
C VAL A 37 5.52 12.89 2.47
N HIS A 38 6.20 12.82 1.32
CA HIS A 38 6.21 13.90 0.32
C HIS A 38 5.07 13.80 -0.71
N VAL A 39 4.29 12.74 -0.66
CA VAL A 39 3.16 12.53 -1.58
C VAL A 39 1.84 12.64 -0.83
N PRO A 40 0.80 13.25 -1.43
CA PRO A 40 -0.50 13.35 -0.78
C PRO A 40 -1.16 11.98 -0.64
N PRO A 41 -1.95 11.75 0.43
CA PRO A 41 -2.79 10.56 0.51
C PRO A 41 -3.82 10.57 -0.62
N PRO A 42 -4.22 9.37 -1.12
CA PRO A 42 -5.27 9.26 -2.14
C PRO A 42 -6.62 9.82 -1.64
N PRO A 43 -7.55 10.19 -2.54
CA PRO A 43 -8.91 10.54 -2.14
C PRO A 43 -9.56 9.47 -1.26
N LEU A 44 -10.47 9.87 -0.36
CA LEU A 44 -11.23 8.93 0.44
C LEU A 44 -12.07 8.01 -0.48
N PRO A 45 -12.04 6.69 -0.28
CA PRO A 45 -12.87 5.78 -1.04
C PRO A 45 -14.34 5.95 -0.64
N VAL A 46 -15.24 5.68 -1.58
CA VAL A 46 -16.66 5.53 -1.27
C VAL A 46 -16.86 4.16 -0.63
N TYR A 47 -17.42 4.11 0.57
CA TYR A 47 -17.72 2.87 1.27
C TYR A 47 -19.04 2.96 2.02
N VAL A 48 -19.61 1.79 2.32
CA VAL A 48 -20.85 1.68 3.08
C VAL A 48 -20.49 1.37 4.54
N GLN A 49 -21.12 2.12 5.46
CA GLN A 49 -21.01 1.81 6.89
C GLN A 49 -21.81 0.54 7.20
N PRO A 50 -21.23 -0.51 7.77
CA PRO A 50 -22.00 -1.65 8.24
C PRO A 50 -22.94 -1.22 9.40
N PRO A 51 -24.06 -1.93 9.64
CA PRO A 51 -24.92 -1.62 10.75
C PRO A 51 -24.19 -1.77 12.09
N CYS A 52 -24.54 -0.92 13.06
CA CYS A 52 -23.97 -1.00 14.40
C CYS A 52 -24.31 -2.34 15.03
N PRO A 53 -23.30 -3.14 15.50
CA PRO A 53 -23.53 -4.50 15.98
C PRO A 53 -24.08 -4.55 17.40
N THR A 54 -23.80 -3.54 18.24
CA THR A 54 -24.06 -3.56 19.68
C THR A 54 -24.35 -2.15 20.18
N PRO A 55 -25.34 -1.95 21.07
CA PRO A 55 -25.56 -0.65 21.72
C PRO A 55 -24.29 -0.14 22.42
N GLY A 56 -24.07 1.17 22.35
CA GLY A 56 -22.92 1.84 22.98
C GLY A 56 -21.62 1.79 22.15
N TYR A 57 -21.59 1.10 21.00
CA TYR A 57 -20.45 1.16 20.08
C TYR A 57 -20.48 2.47 19.29
N LEU A 58 -19.32 3.07 19.08
CA LEU A 58 -19.14 4.26 18.26
C LEU A 58 -18.42 3.91 16.95
N TRP A 59 -18.82 4.58 15.90
CA TRP A 59 -18.15 4.45 14.61
C TRP A 59 -16.82 5.17 14.61
N THR A 60 -15.76 4.47 14.24
CA THR A 60 -14.46 5.06 13.92
C THR A 60 -14.20 4.92 12.44
N PRO A 61 -14.15 6.03 11.69
CA PRO A 61 -14.08 5.99 10.23
C PRO A 61 -12.77 5.40 9.75
N GLY A 62 -12.79 4.85 8.53
CA GLY A 62 -11.58 4.38 7.86
C GLY A 62 -10.66 5.55 7.47
N TYR A 63 -9.39 5.24 7.25
CA TYR A 63 -8.36 6.22 6.91
C TYR A 63 -7.24 5.60 6.08
N TRP A 64 -6.48 6.44 5.41
CA TRP A 64 -5.25 6.03 4.75
C TRP A 64 -4.10 5.94 5.76
N ALA A 65 -3.52 4.78 5.92
CA ALA A 65 -2.23 4.60 6.59
C ALA A 65 -1.11 4.52 5.55
N TYR A 66 0.13 4.74 5.98
CA TYR A 66 1.31 4.66 5.11
C TYR A 66 2.29 3.61 5.62
N GLY A 67 2.82 2.81 4.71
CA GLY A 67 3.79 1.76 5.00
C GLY A 67 4.88 1.67 3.93
N PRO A 68 5.77 0.67 4.01
CA PRO A 68 6.91 0.53 3.09
C PRO A 68 6.53 0.51 1.60
N ALA A 69 5.29 0.15 1.29
CA ALA A 69 4.80 0.04 -0.07
C ALA A 69 3.85 1.19 -0.48
N GLY A 70 3.70 2.22 0.34
CA GLY A 70 2.85 3.37 0.10
C GLY A 70 1.59 3.39 0.96
N PHE A 71 0.58 4.16 0.51
CA PHE A 71 -0.69 4.24 1.21
C PHE A 71 -1.50 2.96 1.11
N TYR A 72 -2.14 2.56 2.21
CA TYR A 72 -3.10 1.46 2.26
C TYR A 72 -4.31 1.85 3.13
N TRP A 73 -5.48 1.32 2.78
CA TRP A 73 -6.72 1.66 3.46
C TRP A 73 -6.94 0.83 4.72
N VAL A 74 -7.17 1.50 5.84
CA VAL A 74 -7.65 0.91 7.08
C VAL A 74 -9.16 1.10 7.13
N GLN A 75 -9.91 -0.01 7.19
CA GLN A 75 -11.36 0.00 7.23
C GLN A 75 -11.88 0.64 8.51
N GLY A 76 -12.97 1.41 8.39
CA GLY A 76 -13.71 1.87 9.56
C GLY A 76 -14.32 0.71 10.36
N VAL A 77 -14.48 0.91 11.64
CA VAL A 77 -14.97 -0.13 12.56
C VAL A 77 -15.84 0.46 13.68
N TRP A 78 -16.88 -0.29 14.08
CA TRP A 78 -17.63 -0.03 15.31
C TRP A 78 -16.85 -0.55 16.50
N VAL A 79 -16.64 0.28 17.54
CA VAL A 79 -15.90 -0.11 18.74
C VAL A 79 -16.56 0.45 19.99
N ALA A 80 -16.43 -0.26 21.08
CA ALA A 80 -16.75 0.28 22.41
C ALA A 80 -15.71 1.36 22.78
N PRO A 81 -16.11 2.54 23.26
CA PRO A 81 -15.16 3.51 23.79
C PRO A 81 -14.47 2.96 25.05
N PRO A 82 -13.27 3.42 25.40
CA PRO A 82 -12.58 2.99 26.62
C PRO A 82 -13.39 3.24 27.91
N HIS A 83 -14.16 4.32 27.92
CA HIS A 83 -15.07 4.68 29.01
C HIS A 83 -16.35 5.30 28.44
N PRO A 84 -17.52 5.16 29.11
CA PRO A 84 -18.71 5.92 28.76
C PRO A 84 -18.45 7.42 28.80
N GLY A 85 -19.05 8.18 27.89
CA GLY A 85 -18.89 9.61 27.77
C GLY A 85 -17.81 10.06 26.78
N LEU A 86 -16.96 9.15 26.31
CA LEU A 86 -15.91 9.50 25.35
C LEU A 86 -16.42 9.44 23.90
N LEU A 87 -15.88 10.35 23.09
CA LEU A 87 -16.08 10.43 21.64
C LEU A 87 -14.74 10.22 20.93
N TRP A 88 -14.79 9.72 19.71
CA TRP A 88 -13.61 9.52 18.88
C TRP A 88 -13.30 10.75 18.05
N THR A 89 -12.07 11.26 18.12
CA THR A 89 -11.52 12.23 17.17
C THR A 89 -10.73 11.45 16.12
N PRO A 90 -11.15 11.43 14.85
CA PRO A 90 -10.40 10.73 13.79
C PRO A 90 -8.99 11.29 13.60
N GLY A 91 -8.04 10.42 13.31
CA GLY A 91 -6.74 10.86 12.83
C GLY A 91 -6.86 11.45 11.42
N TYR A 92 -5.90 12.30 11.03
CA TYR A 92 -5.89 12.93 9.69
C TYR A 92 -4.47 13.21 9.20
N TRP A 93 -4.32 13.37 7.91
CA TRP A 93 -3.09 13.86 7.29
C TRP A 93 -3.13 15.38 7.21
N GLY A 94 -2.10 16.05 7.74
CA GLY A 94 -1.93 17.49 7.66
C GLY A 94 -0.68 17.85 6.87
N PHE A 95 -0.76 18.84 5.97
CA PHE A 95 0.38 19.33 5.21
C PHE A 95 1.03 20.52 5.95
N ALA A 96 2.30 20.37 6.28
CA ALA A 96 3.13 21.42 6.88
C ALA A 96 4.60 21.24 6.50
N GLY A 97 5.31 22.33 6.24
CA GLY A 97 6.75 22.28 5.96
C GLY A 97 7.13 21.45 4.71
N GLY A 98 6.26 21.33 3.71
CA GLY A 98 6.53 20.56 2.49
C GLY A 98 6.24 19.07 2.60
N VAL A 99 5.71 18.58 3.73
CA VAL A 99 5.42 17.17 3.94
C VAL A 99 4.00 16.96 4.47
N TYR A 100 3.44 15.78 4.22
CA TYR A 100 2.18 15.31 4.82
C TYR A 100 2.52 14.53 6.07
N ALA A 101 2.08 15.00 7.24
CA ALA A 101 2.28 14.34 8.53
C ALA A 101 0.98 13.74 9.05
N TRP A 102 1.06 12.53 9.60
CA TRP A 102 -0.09 11.87 10.21
C TRP A 102 -0.32 12.36 11.63
N HIS A 103 -1.52 12.87 11.91
CA HIS A 103 -2.02 13.19 13.24
C HIS A 103 -2.87 12.03 13.73
N VAL A 104 -2.47 11.40 14.81
CA VAL A 104 -3.15 10.21 15.35
C VAL A 104 -4.49 10.60 15.97
N GLY A 105 -5.53 9.78 15.70
CA GLY A 105 -6.83 9.92 16.37
C GLY A 105 -6.78 9.50 17.83
N TYR A 106 -7.74 9.97 18.61
CA TYR A 106 -7.80 9.72 20.06
C TYR A 106 -9.23 9.72 20.58
N TRP A 107 -9.44 9.18 21.76
CA TRP A 107 -10.70 9.27 22.52
C TRP A 107 -10.63 10.43 23.50
N GLY A 108 -11.67 11.22 23.56
CA GLY A 108 -11.80 12.36 24.49
C GLY A 108 -13.25 12.69 24.79
N PRO A 109 -13.52 13.54 25.82
CA PRO A 109 -14.89 13.99 26.14
C PRO A 109 -15.55 14.74 24.98
N HIS A 110 -14.77 15.44 24.19
CA HIS A 110 -15.21 16.18 23.00
C HIS A 110 -14.38 15.78 21.77
N VAL A 111 -14.97 15.99 20.58
CA VAL A 111 -14.25 15.77 19.34
C VAL A 111 -13.40 16.99 19.01
N GLY A 112 -12.10 16.78 18.86
CA GLY A 112 -11.15 17.80 18.47
C GLY A 112 -11.05 17.95 16.95
N PHE A 113 -10.05 18.71 16.52
CA PHE A 113 -9.80 18.93 15.10
C PHE A 113 -9.27 17.67 14.42
N TYR A 114 -9.85 17.33 13.28
CA TYR A 114 -9.45 16.20 12.43
C TYR A 114 -9.26 16.61 10.97
N GLY A 115 -8.59 17.76 10.78
CA GLY A 115 -8.20 18.24 9.45
C GLY A 115 -9.32 18.86 8.63
N GLY A 116 -10.53 18.98 9.14
CA GLY A 116 -11.71 19.38 8.36
C GLY A 116 -12.14 18.32 7.34
N VAL A 117 -11.59 17.11 7.42
CA VAL A 117 -11.86 16.01 6.48
C VAL A 117 -13.25 15.45 6.69
N ASN A 118 -14.04 15.35 5.62
CA ASN A 118 -15.37 14.74 5.69
C ASN A 118 -15.26 13.22 5.54
N TYR A 119 -15.21 12.50 6.67
CA TYR A 119 -15.18 11.02 6.70
C TYR A 119 -16.57 10.39 6.54
N GLY A 120 -17.64 11.19 6.50
CA GLY A 120 -19.02 10.69 6.49
C GLY A 120 -19.48 10.13 7.86
N PHE A 121 -20.70 9.59 7.88
CA PHE A 121 -21.28 8.88 9.03
C PHE A 121 -21.16 9.65 10.36
N GLY A 122 -21.49 10.95 10.32
CA GLY A 122 -21.42 11.83 11.46
C GLY A 122 -20.14 12.66 11.61
N TYR A 123 -19.08 12.37 10.85
CA TYR A 123 -17.84 13.16 10.81
C TYR A 123 -17.78 14.01 9.53
N GLY A 124 -18.48 15.13 9.56
CA GLY A 124 -18.64 16.03 8.40
C GLY A 124 -17.55 17.09 8.24
N GLY A 125 -16.41 16.95 8.89
CA GLY A 125 -15.28 17.91 8.86
C GLY A 125 -15.13 18.75 10.14
N VAL A 126 -16.19 18.91 10.94
CA VAL A 126 -16.16 19.61 12.23
C VAL A 126 -17.04 18.85 13.21
N GLY A 127 -16.52 18.55 14.40
CA GLY A 127 -17.24 17.86 15.47
C GLY A 127 -17.79 16.49 15.07
N PHE A 128 -18.80 16.02 15.78
CA PHE A 128 -19.48 14.74 15.51
C PHE A 128 -20.99 14.89 15.71
N VAL A 129 -21.74 14.46 14.70
CA VAL A 129 -23.21 14.53 14.66
C VAL A 129 -23.90 13.17 14.53
N GLY A 130 -23.12 12.07 14.60
CA GLY A 130 -23.63 10.70 14.48
C GLY A 130 -24.30 10.17 15.75
N GLY A 131 -24.22 10.90 16.86
CA GLY A 131 -24.84 10.55 18.13
C GLY A 131 -24.36 11.39 19.27
N MET A 132 -24.90 11.15 20.47
CA MET A 132 -24.55 11.87 21.68
C MET A 132 -24.70 11.01 22.94
N TRP A 133 -23.92 11.31 23.96
CA TRP A 133 -24.10 10.76 25.29
C TRP A 133 -25.18 11.52 26.05
N ARG A 134 -26.12 10.79 26.65
CA ARG A 134 -27.14 11.37 27.52
C ARG A 134 -27.45 10.39 28.67
N GLY A 135 -27.24 10.82 29.90
CA GLY A 135 -27.46 9.96 31.08
C GLY A 135 -26.63 8.67 31.07
N GLY A 136 -25.39 8.69 30.61
CA GLY A 136 -24.49 7.53 30.53
C GLY A 136 -24.82 6.58 29.37
N VAL A 137 -25.83 6.85 28.55
CA VAL A 137 -26.22 6.05 27.41
C VAL A 137 -25.92 6.79 26.11
N PHE A 138 -25.32 6.10 25.14
CA PHE A 138 -25.09 6.68 23.82
C PHE A 138 -26.33 6.56 22.96
N ARG A 139 -26.79 7.66 22.38
CA ARG A 139 -27.92 7.75 21.48
C ARG A 139 -27.48 8.05 20.07
N TYR A 140 -27.98 7.29 19.10
CA TYR A 140 -27.56 7.36 17.71
C TYR A 140 -28.47 8.25 16.88
N ASN A 141 -27.86 9.08 16.03
CA ASN A 141 -28.60 9.85 15.01
C ASN A 141 -28.74 9.01 13.74
N THR A 142 -29.90 8.38 13.55
CA THR A 142 -30.15 7.50 12.40
C THR A 142 -30.26 8.24 11.06
N ALA A 143 -30.29 9.57 11.07
CA ALA A 143 -30.20 10.35 9.83
C ALA A 143 -28.81 10.28 9.16
N VAL A 144 -27.75 9.95 9.92
CA VAL A 144 -26.35 9.98 9.43
C VAL A 144 -25.55 8.71 9.72
N VAL A 145 -26.02 7.81 10.62
CA VAL A 145 -25.35 6.55 10.93
C VAL A 145 -26.26 5.36 10.68
N ASN A 146 -25.67 4.24 10.26
CA ASN A 146 -26.38 3.00 9.99
C ASN A 146 -26.58 2.21 11.29
N VAL A 147 -27.81 2.17 11.79
CA VAL A 147 -28.17 1.48 13.04
C VAL A 147 -29.39 0.59 12.80
N ASN A 148 -29.33 -0.65 13.22
CA ASN A 148 -30.49 -1.52 13.24
C ASN A 148 -31.41 -1.14 14.40
N THR A 149 -32.47 -0.40 14.12
CA THR A 149 -33.43 0.11 15.11
C THR A 149 -34.30 -0.97 15.75
N THR A 150 -34.33 -2.20 15.22
CA THR A 150 -35.01 -3.33 15.85
C THR A 150 -34.21 -3.91 17.03
N VAL A 151 -32.92 -3.65 17.09
CA VAL A 151 -31.98 -4.12 18.14
C VAL A 151 -31.54 -2.97 19.04
N ILE A 152 -31.33 -1.79 18.45
CA ILE A 152 -30.82 -0.62 19.15
C ILE A 152 -31.92 0.43 19.23
N HIS A 153 -32.49 0.61 20.41
CA HIS A 153 -33.62 1.51 20.65
C HIS A 153 -33.21 2.93 21.08
N ASN A 154 -31.94 3.11 21.49
CA ASN A 154 -31.40 4.42 21.89
C ASN A 154 -31.08 5.28 20.65
N THR A 155 -32.10 5.69 19.93
CA THR A 155 -31.95 6.42 18.68
C THR A 155 -32.72 7.73 18.69
N TYR A 156 -32.35 8.63 17.81
CA TYR A 156 -33.10 9.84 17.44
C TYR A 156 -32.86 10.14 15.98
N VAL A 157 -33.66 11.07 15.42
CA VAL A 157 -33.51 11.53 14.04
C VAL A 157 -33.31 13.04 14.08
N ASP A 158 -32.12 13.48 13.68
CA ASP A 158 -31.85 14.90 13.44
C ASP A 158 -31.30 15.04 12.02
N ARG A 159 -32.15 15.51 11.11
CA ARG A 159 -31.81 15.76 9.71
C ARG A 159 -31.22 17.13 9.47
N THR A 160 -31.26 18.04 10.44
CA THR A 160 -30.71 19.40 10.28
C THR A 160 -29.21 19.40 10.11
N VAL A 161 -28.53 18.33 10.58
CA VAL A 161 -27.10 18.12 10.47
C VAL A 161 -26.69 17.50 9.13
N VAL A 162 -27.64 17.04 8.32
CA VAL A 162 -27.39 16.51 6.96
C VAL A 162 -27.20 17.69 6.03
N VAL A 163 -26.06 18.32 6.11
CA VAL A 163 -25.67 19.35 5.15
C VAL A 163 -25.13 18.66 3.92
N GLN A 164 -25.72 18.93 2.76
CA GLN A 164 -25.14 18.55 1.46
C GLN A 164 -23.85 19.35 1.24
N ARG A 165 -22.78 18.96 1.92
CA ARG A 165 -21.46 19.48 1.62
C ARG A 165 -20.97 18.73 0.40
N ASN A 166 -20.50 19.47 -0.60
CA ASN A 166 -19.82 18.88 -1.75
C ASN A 166 -18.72 17.95 -1.25
N PHE A 167 -18.93 16.64 -1.41
CA PHE A 167 -17.94 15.62 -1.05
C PHE A 167 -16.81 15.70 -2.07
N ASN A 168 -15.77 16.43 -1.75
CA ASN A 168 -14.57 16.47 -2.59
C ASN A 168 -13.66 15.24 -2.40
N HIS A 169 -14.07 14.29 -1.53
CA HIS A 169 -13.31 13.10 -1.14
C HIS A 169 -11.87 13.39 -0.69
N ALA A 170 -11.54 14.63 -0.37
CA ALA A 170 -10.22 14.97 0.11
C ALA A 170 -9.93 14.28 1.44
N SER A 171 -8.78 13.64 1.54
CA SER A 171 -8.35 12.81 2.67
C SER A 171 -7.32 13.51 3.58
N PHE A 172 -7.01 14.77 3.31
CA PHE A 172 -5.99 15.52 4.06
C PHE A 172 -6.33 17.01 4.17
N ASN A 173 -5.71 17.65 5.16
CA ASN A 173 -5.73 19.11 5.34
C ASN A 173 -4.48 19.70 4.70
N GLY A 174 -4.67 20.71 3.83
CA GLY A 174 -3.59 21.40 3.14
C GLY A 174 -3.89 21.71 1.67
N PRO A 175 -2.95 22.34 0.96
CA PRO A 175 -3.11 22.70 -0.46
C PRO A 175 -3.45 21.48 -1.32
N GLY A 176 -4.52 21.60 -2.12
CA GLY A 176 -5.06 20.50 -2.92
C GLY A 176 -5.98 19.55 -2.17
N GLY A 177 -6.11 19.69 -0.86
CA GLY A 177 -7.07 19.00 0.01
C GLY A 177 -8.06 19.94 0.68
N VAL A 178 -8.36 19.70 1.95
CA VAL A 178 -9.22 20.56 2.77
C VAL A 178 -8.40 21.68 3.38
N MET A 179 -8.82 22.94 3.19
CA MET A 179 -8.21 24.11 3.82
C MET A 179 -9.03 24.52 5.06
N ALA A 180 -8.94 23.75 6.12
CA ALA A 180 -9.63 24.02 7.38
C ALA A 180 -8.66 24.39 8.51
N ARG A 181 -9.16 25.18 9.45
CA ARG A 181 -8.47 25.52 10.71
C ARG A 181 -9.33 25.05 11.88
N PRO A 182 -8.74 24.67 13.01
CA PRO A 182 -9.50 24.27 14.17
C PRO A 182 -10.34 25.43 14.72
N THR A 183 -11.60 25.14 15.02
CA THR A 183 -12.51 26.06 15.74
C THR A 183 -12.03 26.28 17.18
N ALA A 184 -12.63 27.25 17.90
CA ALA A 184 -12.31 27.46 19.29
C ALA A 184 -12.63 26.23 20.16
N GLN A 185 -13.76 25.57 19.89
CA GLN A 185 -14.18 24.36 20.61
C GLN A 185 -13.24 23.18 20.32
N GLU A 186 -12.85 22.97 19.07
CA GLU A 186 -11.88 21.92 18.72
C GLU A 186 -10.49 22.15 19.35
N ARG A 187 -10.06 23.43 19.44
CA ARG A 187 -8.81 23.78 20.18
C ARG A 187 -8.90 23.47 21.67
N MET A 188 -10.06 23.72 22.31
CA MET A 188 -10.25 23.33 23.71
C MET A 188 -10.21 21.79 23.85
N ALA A 189 -10.92 21.07 23.00
CA ALA A 189 -10.91 19.60 22.99
C ALA A 189 -9.52 19.00 22.80
N MET A 190 -8.65 19.64 22.02
CA MET A 190 -7.25 19.19 21.83
C MET A 190 -6.39 19.28 23.10
N ASN A 191 -6.81 20.08 24.11
CA ASN A 191 -6.09 20.24 25.38
C ASN A 191 -6.71 19.40 26.51
N GLU A 192 -7.78 18.65 26.26
CA GLU A 192 -8.41 17.77 27.23
C GLU A 192 -7.61 16.48 27.45
N ARG A 193 -8.03 15.66 28.40
CA ARG A 193 -7.43 14.35 28.62
C ARG A 193 -7.81 13.41 27.49
N HIS A 194 -6.81 12.81 26.83
CA HIS A 194 -6.98 11.89 25.73
C HIS A 194 -6.67 10.45 26.14
N PHE A 195 -7.35 9.52 25.46
CA PHE A 195 -7.11 8.09 25.60
C PHE A 195 -6.72 7.51 24.23
N ALA A 196 -5.84 6.53 24.24
CA ALA A 196 -5.34 5.88 23.05
C ALA A 196 -6.44 5.10 22.31
N PRO A 197 -6.23 4.77 21.02
CA PRO A 197 -7.06 3.82 20.29
C PRO A 197 -7.23 2.50 21.06
N THR A 198 -8.41 1.90 20.97
CA THR A 198 -8.72 0.62 21.60
C THR A 198 -7.97 -0.54 20.93
N SER A 199 -7.86 -1.68 21.61
CA SER A 199 -7.28 -2.91 21.05
C SER A 199 -7.97 -3.34 19.76
N ALA A 200 -9.29 -3.14 19.63
CA ALA A 200 -10.05 -3.45 18.41
C ALA A 200 -9.64 -2.56 17.23
N GLN A 201 -9.40 -1.27 17.46
CA GLN A 201 -8.89 -0.35 16.44
C GLN A 201 -7.47 -0.72 16.03
N VAL A 202 -6.59 -1.04 16.99
CA VAL A 202 -5.23 -1.50 16.74
C VAL A 202 -5.22 -2.83 15.95
N ALA A 203 -6.08 -3.77 16.32
CA ALA A 203 -6.23 -5.04 15.60
C ALA A 203 -6.71 -4.82 14.15
N GLY A 204 -7.62 -3.87 13.93
CA GLY A 204 -8.06 -3.46 12.58
C GLY A 204 -6.91 -2.92 11.73
N MET A 205 -6.11 -2.02 12.31
CA MET A 205 -4.92 -1.47 11.67
C MET A 205 -3.88 -2.56 11.36
N ASN A 206 -3.62 -3.48 12.30
CA ASN A 206 -2.67 -4.57 12.11
C ASN A 206 -3.11 -5.51 10.98
N ARG A 207 -4.40 -5.86 10.90
CA ARG A 207 -4.95 -6.62 9.77
C ARG A 207 -4.78 -5.89 8.43
N ALA A 208 -5.06 -4.59 8.40
CA ALA A 208 -4.87 -3.79 7.19
C ALA A 208 -3.39 -3.72 6.79
N THR A 209 -2.48 -3.57 7.76
CA THR A 209 -1.02 -3.59 7.54
C THR A 209 -0.57 -4.95 7.00
N GLN A 210 -1.05 -6.05 7.56
CA GLN A 210 -0.71 -7.40 7.12
C GLN A 210 -1.25 -7.67 5.72
N ASN A 211 -2.52 -7.33 5.46
CA ASN A 211 -3.11 -7.39 4.12
C ASN A 211 -2.34 -6.53 3.12
N SER A 212 -1.87 -5.35 3.53
CA SER A 212 -1.02 -4.48 2.72
C SER A 212 0.31 -5.15 2.40
N ARG A 213 1.00 -5.74 3.38
CA ARG A 213 2.27 -6.48 3.16
C ARG A 213 2.07 -7.68 2.24
N ASP A 214 1.05 -8.48 2.47
CA ASP A 214 0.68 -9.61 1.62
C ASP A 214 0.33 -9.14 0.21
N PHE A 215 -0.38 -8.03 0.13
CA PHE A 215 -0.75 -7.36 -1.11
C PHE A 215 0.47 -6.89 -1.90
N PHE A 216 1.39 -6.13 -1.28
CA PHE A 216 2.57 -5.60 -1.95
C PHE A 216 3.62 -6.69 -2.20
N GLY A 217 3.76 -7.67 -1.31
CA GLY A 217 4.58 -8.84 -1.52
C GLY A 217 4.12 -9.63 -2.76
N HIS A 218 2.82 -9.87 -2.89
CA HIS A 218 2.25 -10.58 -4.04
C HIS A 218 2.08 -9.71 -5.29
N GLY A 219 1.89 -8.40 -5.17
CA GLY A 219 1.90 -7.46 -6.30
C GLY A 219 3.27 -7.39 -6.95
N ASN A 220 4.34 -7.35 -6.16
CA ASN A 220 5.71 -7.47 -6.64
C ASN A 220 5.96 -8.85 -7.27
N GLN A 221 5.39 -9.93 -6.71
CA GLN A 221 5.50 -11.28 -7.28
C GLN A 221 4.89 -11.36 -8.68
N VAL A 222 3.69 -10.81 -8.90
CA VAL A 222 3.06 -10.77 -10.24
C VAL A 222 3.93 -10.00 -11.23
N ASN A 223 4.43 -8.85 -10.84
CA ASN A 223 5.26 -7.99 -11.70
C ASN A 223 6.65 -8.62 -11.95
N SER A 224 7.29 -9.19 -10.93
CA SER A 224 8.59 -9.90 -11.07
C SER A 224 8.45 -11.11 -11.99
N ARG A 225 7.37 -11.88 -11.86
CA ARG A 225 7.10 -13.00 -12.76
C ARG A 225 6.88 -12.56 -14.20
N GLN A 226 6.19 -11.43 -14.43
CA GLN A 226 6.06 -10.85 -15.78
C GLN A 226 7.42 -10.47 -16.35
N GLY A 227 8.28 -9.81 -15.57
CA GLY A 227 9.64 -9.47 -15.97
C GLY A 227 10.46 -10.71 -16.34
N ASN A 228 10.46 -11.73 -15.49
CA ASN A 228 11.16 -12.99 -15.72
C ASN A 228 10.64 -13.73 -16.97
N GLN A 229 9.32 -13.74 -17.19
CA GLN A 229 8.73 -14.35 -18.39
C GLN A 229 9.14 -13.60 -19.64
N GLN A 230 9.14 -12.26 -19.62
CA GLN A 230 9.59 -11.44 -20.73
C GLN A 230 11.08 -11.66 -21.05
N GLN A 231 11.94 -11.76 -20.04
CA GLN A 231 13.35 -12.10 -20.22
C GLN A 231 13.53 -13.47 -20.88
N ARG A 232 12.78 -14.47 -20.43
CA ARG A 232 12.84 -15.83 -21.01
C ARG A 232 12.37 -15.87 -22.46
N ILE A 233 11.32 -15.12 -22.83
CA ILE A 233 10.89 -14.97 -24.22
C ILE A 233 12.00 -14.28 -25.04
N THR A 234 12.53 -13.16 -24.56
CA THR A 234 13.61 -12.44 -25.24
C THR A 234 14.86 -13.31 -25.44
N GLN A 235 15.24 -14.08 -24.41
CA GLN A 235 16.33 -15.03 -24.50
C GLN A 235 16.04 -16.13 -25.55
N GLY A 236 14.83 -16.70 -25.55
CA GLY A 236 14.43 -17.69 -26.54
C GLY A 236 14.48 -17.18 -27.97
N VAL A 237 14.12 -15.92 -28.21
CA VAL A 237 14.26 -15.26 -29.51
C VAL A 237 15.73 -15.11 -29.90
N ARG A 238 16.56 -14.58 -28.97
CA ARG A 238 18.00 -14.37 -29.22
C ARG A 238 18.75 -15.66 -29.50
N SER A 239 18.45 -16.73 -28.76
CA SER A 239 19.08 -18.04 -28.93
C SER A 239 18.50 -18.85 -30.10
N GLY A 240 17.43 -18.37 -30.73
CA GLY A 240 16.75 -19.10 -31.78
C GLY A 240 15.86 -20.24 -31.32
N GLN A 241 15.66 -20.38 -30.03
CA GLN A 241 14.78 -21.38 -29.43
C GLN A 241 13.29 -21.08 -29.59
N LEU A 242 12.92 -19.90 -30.06
CA LEU A 242 11.55 -19.52 -30.34
C LEU A 242 11.41 -19.08 -31.78
N THR A 243 10.44 -19.64 -32.46
CA THR A 243 10.04 -19.17 -33.78
C THR A 243 9.30 -17.82 -33.70
N PRO A 244 9.20 -17.06 -34.81
CA PRO A 244 8.42 -15.82 -34.84
C PRO A 244 6.94 -16.01 -34.45
N GLY A 245 6.33 -17.15 -34.83
CA GLY A 245 4.95 -17.49 -34.50
C GLY A 245 4.74 -17.75 -33.03
N GLU A 246 5.59 -18.56 -32.41
CA GLU A 246 5.59 -18.85 -30.97
C GLU A 246 5.85 -17.57 -30.15
N THR A 247 6.83 -16.76 -30.56
CA THR A 247 7.13 -15.48 -29.92
C THR A 247 5.90 -14.57 -29.91
N ARG A 248 5.20 -14.42 -31.02
CA ARG A 248 3.98 -13.60 -31.11
C ARG A 248 2.88 -14.13 -30.19
N ASN A 249 2.66 -15.44 -30.17
CA ASN A 249 1.67 -16.09 -29.31
C ASN A 249 1.98 -15.81 -27.82
N LEU A 250 3.22 -16.08 -27.39
CA LEU A 250 3.66 -15.86 -25.99
C LEU A 250 3.56 -14.39 -25.59
N GLN A 251 3.95 -13.45 -26.44
CA GLN A 251 3.82 -12.01 -26.19
C GLN A 251 2.36 -11.55 -26.08
N ASN A 252 1.47 -12.07 -26.95
CA ASN A 252 0.04 -11.76 -26.88
C ASN A 252 -0.58 -12.24 -25.57
N ARG A 253 -0.22 -13.44 -25.13
CA ARG A 253 -0.67 -13.99 -23.84
C ARG A 253 -0.12 -13.21 -22.64
N ALA A 254 1.16 -12.86 -22.66
CA ALA A 254 1.77 -12.00 -21.64
C ALA A 254 1.07 -10.64 -21.54
N SER A 255 0.83 -9.99 -22.68
CA SER A 255 0.12 -8.72 -22.76
C SER A 255 -1.32 -8.81 -22.29
N SER A 256 -2.03 -9.90 -22.59
CA SER A 256 -3.40 -10.16 -22.11
C SER A 256 -3.45 -10.29 -20.58
N ILE A 257 -2.49 -11.00 -19.97
CA ILE A 257 -2.38 -11.14 -18.51
C ILE A 257 -2.11 -9.77 -17.88
N ASN A 258 -1.22 -8.97 -18.47
CA ASN A 258 -0.89 -7.65 -17.98
C ASN A 258 -2.09 -6.68 -18.05
N ARG A 259 -2.81 -6.65 -19.17
CA ARG A 259 -4.04 -5.84 -19.31
C ARG A 259 -5.10 -6.22 -18.28
N GLN A 260 -5.31 -7.52 -18.05
CA GLN A 260 -6.24 -7.98 -17.03
C GLN A 260 -5.82 -7.51 -15.64
N ALA A 261 -4.55 -7.71 -15.27
CA ALA A 261 -4.04 -7.26 -13.98
C ALA A 261 -4.15 -5.74 -13.77
N GLN A 262 -3.94 -4.94 -14.82
CA GLN A 262 -4.12 -3.49 -14.77
C GLN A 262 -5.60 -3.10 -14.65
N PHE A 263 -6.50 -3.76 -15.39
CA PHE A 263 -7.93 -3.53 -15.32
C PHE A 263 -8.45 -3.84 -13.92
N ASP A 264 -8.13 -5.02 -13.38
CA ASP A 264 -8.55 -5.45 -12.06
C ASP A 264 -8.05 -4.49 -10.97
N ARG A 265 -6.81 -4.02 -11.07
CA ARG A 265 -6.25 -3.01 -10.14
C ARG A 265 -7.01 -1.68 -10.22
N ARG A 266 -7.33 -1.19 -11.41
CA ARG A 266 -8.09 0.06 -11.57
C ARG A 266 -9.48 -0.06 -10.96
N ALA A 267 -10.16 -1.19 -11.17
CA ALA A 267 -11.48 -1.46 -10.62
C ALA A 267 -11.50 -1.54 -9.08
N ASN A 268 -10.37 -1.91 -8.46
CA ASN A 268 -10.26 -2.15 -7.01
C ASN A 268 -9.39 -1.10 -6.30
N GLY A 269 -9.22 0.11 -6.84
CA GLY A 269 -8.42 1.14 -6.18
C GLY A 269 -6.91 0.83 -6.11
N GLY A 270 -6.37 0.15 -7.13
CA GLY A 270 -4.94 -0.13 -7.27
C GLY A 270 -4.52 -1.56 -6.92
N TYR A 271 -5.45 -2.45 -6.52
CA TYR A 271 -5.12 -3.79 -6.05
C TYR A 271 -5.84 -4.94 -6.75
N LEU A 272 -5.32 -6.15 -6.57
CA LEU A 272 -5.97 -7.40 -6.99
C LEU A 272 -6.60 -8.08 -5.76
N THR A 273 -7.83 -8.51 -5.86
CA THR A 273 -8.46 -9.37 -4.84
C THR A 273 -7.76 -10.73 -4.77
N GLY A 274 -7.99 -11.51 -3.71
CA GLY A 274 -7.45 -12.86 -3.57
C GLY A 274 -7.79 -13.76 -4.76
N GLN A 275 -9.05 -13.71 -5.20
CA GLN A 275 -9.54 -14.48 -6.36
C GLN A 275 -8.88 -14.03 -7.66
N GLN A 276 -8.79 -12.73 -7.93
CA GLN A 276 -8.11 -12.18 -9.11
C GLN A 276 -6.62 -12.55 -9.13
N ARG A 277 -5.95 -12.53 -7.98
CA ARG A 277 -4.56 -12.98 -7.85
C ARG A 277 -4.40 -14.45 -8.21
N GLN A 278 -5.29 -15.33 -7.73
CA GLN A 278 -5.27 -16.74 -8.11
C GLN A 278 -5.42 -16.92 -9.62
N GLN A 279 -6.37 -16.21 -10.24
CA GLN A 279 -6.58 -16.27 -11.69
C GLN A 279 -5.35 -15.78 -12.47
N ILE A 280 -4.77 -14.64 -12.08
CA ILE A 280 -3.54 -14.11 -12.70
C ILE A 280 -2.38 -15.09 -12.52
N ASN A 281 -2.19 -15.66 -11.32
CA ASN A 281 -1.14 -16.64 -11.05
C ASN A 281 -1.31 -17.92 -11.89
N GLN A 282 -2.53 -18.44 -12.05
CA GLN A 282 -2.79 -19.58 -12.92
C GLN A 282 -2.43 -19.28 -14.37
N ARG A 283 -2.83 -18.12 -14.88
CA ARG A 283 -2.49 -17.68 -16.24
C ARG A 283 -0.98 -17.53 -16.43
N GLN A 284 -0.26 -16.96 -15.44
CA GLN A 284 1.19 -16.87 -15.45
C GLN A 284 1.87 -18.25 -15.38
N ASN A 285 1.32 -19.20 -14.61
CA ASN A 285 1.82 -20.58 -14.60
C ASN A 285 1.67 -21.25 -15.97
N ASN A 286 0.52 -21.06 -16.60
CA ASN A 286 0.26 -21.59 -17.94
C ASN A 286 1.20 -20.96 -18.99
N LEU A 287 1.42 -19.64 -18.93
CA LEU A 287 2.37 -18.96 -19.80
C LEU A 287 3.80 -19.47 -19.57
N SER A 288 4.23 -19.65 -18.31
CA SER A 288 5.57 -20.18 -18.00
C SER A 288 5.81 -21.58 -18.56
N ARG A 289 4.78 -22.44 -18.50
CA ARG A 289 4.83 -23.79 -19.13
C ARG A 289 4.92 -23.70 -20.65
N SER A 290 4.14 -22.82 -21.28
CA SER A 290 4.24 -22.62 -22.73
C SER A 290 5.61 -22.11 -23.16
N ILE A 291 6.17 -21.10 -22.43
CA ILE A 291 7.53 -20.62 -22.72
C ILE A 291 8.56 -21.76 -22.63
N TYR A 292 8.41 -22.65 -21.64
CA TYR A 292 9.29 -23.80 -21.52
C TYR A 292 9.13 -24.78 -22.69
N ASN A 293 7.90 -25.19 -22.99
CA ASN A 293 7.60 -26.15 -24.05
C ASN A 293 8.01 -25.63 -25.44
N ASP A 294 7.69 -24.35 -25.72
CA ASP A 294 8.03 -23.73 -27.01
C ASP A 294 9.56 -23.56 -27.17
N LYS A 295 10.31 -23.41 -26.08
CA LYS A 295 11.78 -23.38 -26.11
C LYS A 295 12.43 -24.75 -26.25
N HIS A 296 11.72 -25.86 -26.05
CA HIS A 296 12.27 -27.22 -26.01
C HIS A 296 11.49 -28.18 -26.98
N ASN A 297 10.82 -27.64 -27.99
CA ASN A 297 10.13 -28.44 -28.99
C ASN A 297 11.02 -28.69 -30.23
N ALA A 298 10.63 -29.65 -31.04
CA ALA A 298 11.38 -30.05 -32.26
C ALA A 298 11.50 -28.91 -33.31
N ASN A 299 10.63 -27.90 -33.28
CA ASN A 299 10.71 -26.74 -34.18
C ASN A 299 11.96 -25.88 -33.94
N ASN A 300 12.56 -25.94 -32.77
CA ASN A 300 13.75 -25.18 -32.39
C ASN A 300 15.01 -25.76 -33.06
N ASP A 301 15.13 -27.06 -33.08
CA ASP A 301 16.28 -27.74 -33.68
C ASP A 301 16.35 -27.51 -35.19
N ALA A 302 15.20 -27.51 -35.86
CA ALA A 302 15.09 -27.20 -37.28
C ALA A 302 15.40 -25.70 -37.56
N ALA A 303 14.94 -24.76 -36.70
CA ALA A 303 15.22 -23.36 -36.87
C ALA A 303 16.69 -23.01 -36.55
N ALA A 304 17.31 -23.67 -35.57
CA ALA A 304 18.72 -23.54 -35.25
C ALA A 304 19.60 -24.10 -36.38
N ALA A 305 19.27 -25.28 -36.94
CA ALA A 305 19.94 -25.87 -38.07
C ALA A 305 19.83 -25.00 -39.34
N ALA A 306 18.64 -24.41 -39.60
CA ALA A 306 18.45 -23.51 -40.73
C ALA A 306 19.26 -22.21 -40.62
N ARG A 307 19.44 -21.68 -39.42
CA ARG A 307 20.30 -20.48 -39.16
C ARG A 307 21.76 -20.81 -39.31
N GLN A 308 22.23 -21.94 -38.80
CA GLN A 308 23.61 -22.39 -38.97
C GLN A 308 23.91 -22.63 -40.46
N GLY A 309 22.99 -23.24 -41.22
CA GLY A 309 23.11 -23.41 -42.64
C GLY A 309 23.18 -22.09 -43.43
N LYS A 310 22.41 -21.06 -43.04
CA LYS A 310 22.50 -19.73 -43.66
C LYS A 310 23.82 -19.02 -43.33
N THR A 311 24.30 -19.11 -42.10
CA THR A 311 25.58 -18.53 -41.68
C THR A 311 26.74 -19.20 -42.44
N ALA A 312 26.79 -20.53 -42.47
CA ALA A 312 27.78 -21.30 -43.22
C ALA A 312 27.77 -20.97 -44.71
N ARG A 313 26.58 -20.78 -45.31
CA ARG A 313 26.46 -20.39 -46.73
C ARG A 313 27.00 -18.97 -46.96
N ASN A 314 26.71 -18.03 -46.08
CA ASN A 314 27.22 -16.66 -46.16
C ASN A 314 28.74 -16.59 -46.01
N GLU A 315 29.32 -17.39 -45.11
CA GLU A 315 30.78 -17.45 -44.94
C GLU A 315 31.45 -18.10 -46.16
N ARG A 316 30.90 -19.16 -46.73
CA ARG A 316 31.38 -19.74 -48.00
C ARG A 316 31.32 -18.73 -49.14
N TRP A 317 30.23 -17.97 -49.25
CA TRP A 317 30.10 -16.95 -50.29
C TRP A 317 31.09 -15.79 -50.13
N LYS A 318 31.38 -15.37 -48.87
CA LYS A 318 32.44 -14.37 -48.60
C LYS A 318 33.83 -14.91 -48.97
N ALA A 319 34.12 -16.17 -48.61
CA ALA A 319 35.38 -16.81 -48.95
C ALA A 319 35.60 -16.92 -50.50
N GLN A 320 34.57 -17.36 -51.23
CA GLN A 320 34.65 -17.41 -52.73
C GLN A 320 34.85 -16.02 -53.35
N ARG A 321 34.21 -14.98 -52.80
CA ARG A 321 34.39 -13.61 -53.25
C ARG A 321 35.78 -13.08 -52.97
N ALA A 322 36.39 -13.45 -51.83
CA ALA A 322 37.74 -13.07 -51.48
C ALA A 322 38.75 -13.75 -52.44
N GLU A 323 38.55 -15.02 -52.73
CA GLU A 323 39.38 -15.80 -53.65
C GLU A 323 39.31 -15.26 -55.09
N TYR A 324 38.13 -14.78 -55.54
CA TYR A 324 37.95 -14.18 -56.86
C TYR A 324 38.65 -12.82 -56.99
N ARG A 325 38.80 -12.05 -55.90
CA ARG A 325 39.51 -10.78 -55.87
C ARG A 325 41.01 -10.92 -55.94
N HIS A 326 41.57 -12.05 -55.58
CA HIS A 326 43.02 -12.31 -55.55
C HIS A 326 43.52 -13.14 -56.74
N ARG A 327 42.67 -13.40 -57.75
CA ARG A 327 43.12 -14.07 -58.96
C ARG A 327 43.93 -13.07 -59.81
N PRO A 328 45.20 -13.34 -60.08
CA PRO A 328 46.00 -12.48 -61.01
C PRO A 328 45.35 -12.57 -62.38
N GLN A 329 45.06 -11.41 -62.96
CA GLN A 329 44.69 -11.30 -64.36
C GLN A 329 45.92 -11.75 -65.22
N ARG A 330 45.80 -12.83 -65.94
CA ARG A 330 46.74 -13.22 -66.96
C ARG A 330 46.39 -12.58 -68.29
#